data_3bdae40b66d9506a9b3dde214be17e5f
#
_entry.id   3bdae40b66d9506a9b3dde214be17e5f
#
_cell.length_a   1.000
_cell.length_b   1.000
_cell.length_c   1.000
_cell.angle_alpha   90.00
_cell.angle_beta   90.00
_cell.angle_gamma   90.00
#
_symmetry.space_group_name_H-M   'P 1'
#
loop_
_entity.id
_entity.type
_entity.pdbx_description
1 polymer ?
#
loop_
_entity_poly.entity_id
_entity_poly.type
_entity_poly.pdbx_seq_one_letter_code
_entity_poly.pdbx_strand_id
1 'polypeptide(L)'
;FFVKTAWNPYAYAGLQLNIPIFAGGKRRAATREASLNLNNLQLQRENAERQLQVAVVQSLNNMQTSVKKFSAASATVSQAQRGYDISVKRYDVGRGTLVDIDNSQVALTQAEMSRNQSIYNFLTAKVSLDKVLGNFEF
;
A
#
# COMPACT_ATOMS: atom_id res chain seq x y z
N PHE A 1 29.57 -36.62 -68.02
CA PHE A 1 30.57 -35.86 -67.23
C PHE A 1 30.05 -35.75 -65.80
N PHE A 2 30.43 -36.69 -64.91
CA PHE A 2 30.14 -36.61 -63.51
C PHE A 2 31.30 -35.89 -62.79
N VAL A 3 31.11 -34.69 -62.36
CA VAL A 3 32.02 -33.96 -61.44
C VAL A 3 31.85 -34.56 -60.05
N LYS A 4 32.80 -35.37 -59.59
CA LYS A 4 32.92 -35.80 -58.21
C LYS A 4 33.32 -34.59 -57.37
N THR A 5 32.35 -33.98 -56.69
CA THR A 5 32.62 -32.98 -55.66
C THR A 5 33.23 -33.73 -54.49
N ALA A 6 34.54 -33.62 -54.30
CA ALA A 6 35.24 -34.18 -53.15
C ALA A 6 34.85 -33.32 -51.90
N TRP A 7 34.02 -33.84 -51.03
CA TRP A 7 33.77 -33.30 -49.73
C TRP A 7 34.99 -33.61 -48.86
N ASN A 8 35.74 -32.56 -48.49
CA ASN A 8 36.75 -32.66 -47.47
C ASN A 8 36.16 -32.14 -46.12
N PRO A 9 35.76 -33.04 -45.21
CA PRO A 9 35.34 -32.63 -43.90
C PRO A 9 36.56 -32.17 -43.08
N TYR A 10 36.61 -30.89 -42.74
CA TYR A 10 37.56 -30.38 -41.79
C TYR A 10 36.92 -30.40 -40.40
N ALA A 11 37.53 -31.09 -39.47
CA ALA A 11 37.23 -30.97 -38.06
C ALA A 11 38.52 -30.57 -37.34
N TYR A 12 38.49 -29.44 -36.66
CA TYR A 12 39.57 -29.06 -35.76
C TYR A 12 39.01 -28.64 -34.42
N ALA A 13 39.66 -29.01 -33.34
CA ALA A 13 39.39 -28.53 -31.98
C ALA A 13 40.61 -27.72 -31.52
N GLY A 14 40.33 -26.54 -31.00
CA GLY A 14 41.38 -25.65 -30.51
C GLY A 14 41.02 -25.08 -29.13
N LEU A 15 42.01 -24.97 -28.25
CA LEU A 15 41.90 -24.25 -27.00
C LEU A 15 42.54 -22.87 -27.17
N GLN A 16 41.75 -21.81 -27.00
CA GLN A 16 42.24 -20.43 -27.05
C GLN A 16 42.35 -19.87 -25.64
N LEU A 17 43.57 -19.57 -25.19
CA LEU A 17 43.84 -18.89 -23.92
C LEU A 17 44.21 -17.43 -24.20
N ASN A 18 43.32 -16.50 -23.81
CA ASN A 18 43.57 -15.07 -23.95
C ASN A 18 43.91 -14.46 -22.59
N ILE A 19 45.17 -14.16 -22.34
CA ILE A 19 45.67 -13.56 -21.11
C ILE A 19 46.05 -12.10 -21.39
N PRO A 20 45.20 -11.11 -21.03
CA PRO A 20 45.55 -9.71 -21.18
C PRO A 20 46.61 -9.30 -20.15
N ILE A 21 47.83 -9.10 -20.59
CA ILE A 21 49.00 -8.76 -19.75
C ILE A 21 48.90 -7.30 -19.28
N PHE A 22 48.35 -6.41 -20.11
CA PHE A 22 48.18 -5.01 -19.80
C PHE A 22 46.78 -4.53 -20.24
N ALA A 23 45.96 -4.08 -19.29
CA ALA A 23 44.62 -3.59 -19.54
C ALA A 23 44.44 -2.10 -19.21
N GLY A 24 45.52 -1.32 -19.20
CA GLY A 24 45.45 0.15 -18.99
C GLY A 24 44.66 0.60 -17.77
N GLY A 25 44.70 -0.16 -16.67
CA GLY A 25 43.93 0.16 -15.45
C GLY A 25 42.45 -0.25 -15.46
N LYS A 26 41.91 -0.80 -16.58
CA LYS A 26 40.50 -1.24 -16.69
C LYS A 26 40.05 -2.16 -15.56
N ARG A 27 40.90 -3.14 -15.17
CA ARG A 27 40.56 -4.07 -14.07
C ARG A 27 40.40 -3.36 -12.74
N ARG A 28 41.29 -2.40 -12.45
CA ARG A 28 41.23 -1.60 -11.19
C ARG A 28 40.02 -0.67 -11.18
N ALA A 29 39.70 -0.06 -12.32
CA ALA A 29 38.50 0.75 -12.48
C ALA A 29 37.22 -0.10 -12.31
N ALA A 30 37.14 -1.27 -12.95
CA ALA A 30 36.00 -2.16 -12.82
C ALA A 30 35.81 -2.69 -11.38
N THR A 31 36.90 -3.00 -10.67
CA THR A 31 36.81 -3.40 -9.24
C THR A 31 36.29 -2.26 -8.38
N ARG A 32 36.78 -1.04 -8.64
CA ARG A 32 36.29 0.16 -7.91
C ARG A 32 34.84 0.46 -8.21
N GLU A 33 34.42 0.34 -9.46
CA GLU A 33 33.04 0.49 -9.87
C GLU A 33 32.14 -0.54 -9.19
N ALA A 34 32.55 -1.82 -9.18
CA ALA A 34 31.81 -2.88 -8.51
C ALA A 34 31.71 -2.64 -6.98
N SER A 35 32.77 -2.14 -6.34
CA SER A 35 32.74 -1.80 -4.91
C SER A 35 31.81 -0.62 -4.61
N LEU A 36 31.77 0.40 -5.48
CA LEU A 36 30.83 1.52 -5.36
C LEU A 36 29.39 1.09 -5.57
N ASN A 37 29.15 0.21 -6.54
CA ASN A 37 27.82 -0.37 -6.78
C ASN A 37 27.35 -1.19 -5.58
N LEU A 38 28.22 -1.98 -4.96
CA LEU A 38 27.91 -2.70 -3.72
C LEU A 38 27.49 -1.74 -2.60
N ASN A 39 28.27 -0.69 -2.38
CA ASN A 39 27.96 0.33 -1.38
C ASN A 39 26.62 1.04 -1.66
N ASN A 40 26.36 1.38 -2.92
CA ASN A 40 25.08 1.95 -3.34
C ASN A 40 23.90 1.00 -3.04
N LEU A 41 24.06 -0.29 -3.31
CA LEU A 41 23.02 -1.29 -3.00
C LEU A 41 22.80 -1.43 -1.49
N GLN A 42 23.86 -1.35 -0.69
CA GLN A 42 23.73 -1.36 0.78
C GLN A 42 22.94 -0.15 1.28
N LEU A 43 23.25 1.05 0.77
CA LEU A 43 22.51 2.26 1.12
C LEU A 43 21.05 2.22 0.65
N GLN A 44 20.79 1.67 -0.54
CA GLN A 44 19.43 1.46 -1.03
C GLN A 44 18.64 0.50 -0.13
N ARG A 45 19.27 -0.59 0.33
CA ARG A 45 18.67 -1.52 1.28
C ARG A 45 18.33 -0.82 2.60
N GLU A 46 19.25 -0.08 3.20
CA GLU A 46 18.99 0.67 4.44
C GLU A 46 17.83 1.67 4.25
N ASN A 47 17.81 2.36 3.11
CA ASN A 47 16.72 3.29 2.81
C ASN A 47 15.38 2.56 2.69
N ALA A 48 15.34 1.41 2.03
CA ALA A 48 14.14 0.59 1.91
C ALA A 48 13.65 0.09 3.29
N GLU A 49 14.57 -0.34 4.17
CA GLU A 49 14.24 -0.73 5.55
C GLU A 49 13.63 0.42 6.35
N ARG A 50 14.21 1.63 6.25
CA ARG A 50 13.65 2.83 6.89
C ARG A 50 12.27 3.22 6.34
N GLN A 51 12.10 3.15 5.02
CA GLN A 51 10.80 3.42 4.39
C GLN A 51 9.73 2.42 4.84
N LEU A 52 10.09 1.15 4.96
CA LEU A 52 9.18 0.13 5.48
C LEU A 52 8.78 0.41 6.94
N GLN A 53 9.72 0.77 7.81
CA GLN A 53 9.42 1.15 9.19
C GLN A 53 8.44 2.33 9.26
N VAL A 54 8.67 3.36 8.45
CA VAL A 54 7.75 4.51 8.38
C VAL A 54 6.37 4.09 7.89
N ALA A 55 6.29 3.25 6.87
CA ALA A 55 5.03 2.75 6.33
C ALA A 55 4.24 1.93 7.37
N VAL A 56 4.91 1.08 8.16
CA VAL A 56 4.27 0.31 9.25
C VAL A 56 3.70 1.25 10.30
N VAL A 57 4.50 2.19 10.80
CA VAL A 57 4.06 3.15 11.83
C VAL A 57 2.88 3.99 11.33
N GLN A 58 2.95 4.46 10.08
CA GLN A 58 1.87 5.25 9.48
C GLN A 58 0.58 4.43 9.31
N SER A 59 0.68 3.18 8.85
CA SER A 59 -0.47 2.28 8.71
C SER A 59 -1.11 1.97 10.06
N LEU A 60 -0.31 1.75 11.10
CA LEU A 60 -0.79 1.55 12.47
C LEU A 60 -1.52 2.77 13.02
N ASN A 61 -0.95 3.97 12.83
CA ASN A 61 -1.58 5.23 13.26
C ASN A 61 -2.90 5.48 12.50
N ASN A 62 -2.94 5.18 11.20
CA ASN A 62 -4.15 5.29 10.39
C ASN A 62 -5.24 4.32 10.89
N MET A 63 -4.88 3.09 11.22
CA MET A 63 -5.81 2.12 11.80
C MET A 63 -6.36 2.59 13.14
N GLN A 64 -5.51 3.03 14.07
CA GLN A 64 -5.94 3.56 15.37
C GLN A 64 -6.87 4.77 15.22
N THR A 65 -6.54 5.68 14.30
CA THR A 65 -7.37 6.85 14.00
C THR A 65 -8.73 6.44 13.44
N SER A 66 -8.76 5.42 12.57
CA SER A 66 -10.01 4.89 11.99
C SER A 66 -10.91 4.26 13.05
N VAL A 67 -10.35 3.54 14.02
CA VAL A 67 -11.10 3.00 15.18
C VAL A 67 -11.73 4.12 15.99
N LYS A 68 -10.97 5.18 16.30
CA LYS A 68 -11.49 6.34 17.04
C LYS A 68 -12.61 7.06 16.27
N LYS A 69 -12.43 7.24 14.96
CA LYS A 69 -13.46 7.83 14.09
C LYS A 69 -14.74 7.00 14.07
N PHE A 70 -14.62 5.68 13.98
CA PHE A 70 -15.77 4.78 14.03
C PHE A 70 -16.51 4.87 15.38
N SER A 71 -15.80 4.89 16.50
CA SER A 71 -16.39 5.04 17.82
C SER A 71 -17.13 6.39 17.96
N ALA A 72 -16.52 7.48 17.51
CA ALA A 72 -17.14 8.81 17.51
C ALA A 72 -18.38 8.88 16.61
N ALA A 73 -18.30 8.33 15.38
CA ALA A 73 -19.43 8.27 14.45
C ALA A 73 -20.60 7.45 15.04
N SER A 74 -20.31 6.33 15.71
CA SER A 74 -21.35 5.52 16.39
C SER A 74 -22.03 6.28 17.52
N ALA A 75 -21.27 7.06 18.30
CA ALA A 75 -21.84 7.92 19.32
C ALA A 75 -22.73 9.04 18.72
N THR A 76 -22.31 9.60 17.56
CA THR A 76 -23.09 10.61 16.84
C THR A 76 -24.42 10.04 16.35
N VAL A 77 -24.44 8.80 15.81
CA VAL A 77 -25.70 8.13 15.42
C VAL A 77 -26.63 7.97 16.61
N SER A 78 -26.11 7.50 17.75
CA SER A 78 -26.91 7.36 18.98
C SER A 78 -27.48 8.69 19.46
N GLN A 79 -26.73 9.79 19.33
CA GLN A 79 -27.19 11.13 19.66
C GLN A 79 -28.25 11.64 18.68
N ALA A 80 -28.03 11.45 17.37
CA ALA A 80 -28.97 11.84 16.32
C ALA A 80 -30.30 11.07 16.45
N GLN A 81 -30.24 9.76 16.76
CA GLN A 81 -31.43 8.96 17.04
C GLN A 81 -32.26 9.51 18.19
N ARG A 82 -31.60 9.84 19.31
CA ARG A 82 -32.29 10.47 20.44
C ARG A 82 -32.89 11.82 20.06
N GLY A 83 -32.21 12.62 19.25
CA GLY A 83 -32.74 13.87 18.73
C GLY A 83 -34.02 13.67 17.89
N TYR A 84 -33.98 12.67 17.01
CA TYR A 84 -35.16 12.30 16.21
C TYR A 84 -36.33 11.87 17.09
N ASP A 85 -36.10 10.96 18.06
CA ASP A 85 -37.13 10.47 18.98
C ASP A 85 -37.77 11.62 19.82
N ILE A 86 -36.97 12.62 20.20
CA ILE A 86 -37.45 13.81 20.92
C ILE A 86 -38.31 14.66 19.97
N SER A 87 -37.92 14.85 18.70
CA SER A 87 -38.70 15.64 17.75
C SER A 87 -40.06 14.99 17.48
N VAL A 88 -40.11 13.67 17.33
CA VAL A 88 -41.35 12.90 17.16
C VAL A 88 -42.24 13.10 18.39
N LYS A 89 -41.73 12.89 19.62
CA LYS A 89 -42.50 13.07 20.85
C LYS A 89 -43.01 14.49 21.04
N ARG A 90 -42.24 15.51 20.64
CA ARG A 90 -42.71 16.92 20.69
C ARG A 90 -43.85 17.18 19.74
N TYR A 91 -43.79 16.59 18.55
CA TYR A 91 -44.85 16.67 17.55
C TYR A 91 -46.13 16.02 18.06
N ASP A 92 -46.03 14.81 18.61
CA ASP A 92 -47.18 14.03 19.15
C ASP A 92 -47.97 14.80 20.25
N VAL A 93 -47.26 15.59 21.05
CA VAL A 93 -47.89 16.42 22.09
C VAL A 93 -48.20 17.84 21.63
N GLY A 94 -48.14 18.12 20.31
CA GLY A 94 -48.48 19.40 19.73
C GLY A 94 -47.49 20.54 20.01
N ARG A 95 -46.25 20.22 20.44
CA ARG A 95 -45.19 21.21 20.78
C ARG A 95 -44.04 21.25 19.76
N GLY A 96 -44.13 20.50 18.66
CA GLY A 96 -43.18 20.45 17.59
C GLY A 96 -43.84 20.64 16.23
N THR A 97 -43.02 20.83 15.20
CA THR A 97 -43.46 20.93 13.80
C THR A 97 -43.02 19.72 13.00
N LEU A 98 -43.68 19.44 11.88
CA LEU A 98 -43.22 18.39 10.96
C LEU A 98 -41.82 18.69 10.40
N VAL A 99 -41.48 19.97 10.24
CA VAL A 99 -40.15 20.42 9.79
C VAL A 99 -39.07 20.03 10.82
N ASP A 100 -39.38 20.03 12.13
CA ASP A 100 -38.43 19.59 13.15
C ASP A 100 -38.16 18.09 13.05
N ILE A 101 -39.16 17.27 12.72
CA ILE A 101 -39.01 15.85 12.45
C ILE A 101 -38.14 15.63 11.21
N ASP A 102 -38.44 16.30 10.10
CA ASP A 102 -37.70 16.17 8.85
C ASP A 102 -36.22 16.56 9.04
N ASN A 103 -35.96 17.68 9.73
CA ASN A 103 -34.59 18.10 10.03
C ASN A 103 -33.83 17.08 10.89
N SER A 104 -34.48 16.52 11.91
CA SER A 104 -33.85 15.50 12.75
C SER A 104 -33.66 14.16 12.02
N GLN A 105 -34.58 13.80 11.12
CA GLN A 105 -34.42 12.64 10.22
C GLN A 105 -33.21 12.79 9.29
N VAL A 106 -33.06 13.96 8.67
CA VAL A 106 -31.90 14.27 7.82
C VAL A 106 -30.61 14.17 8.63
N ALA A 107 -30.59 14.73 9.86
CA ALA A 107 -29.43 14.64 10.73
C ALA A 107 -29.10 13.19 11.11
N LEU A 108 -30.08 12.35 11.38
CA LEU A 108 -29.89 10.92 11.64
C LEU A 108 -29.31 10.21 10.41
N THR A 109 -29.92 10.40 9.25
CA THR A 109 -29.42 9.81 8.00
C THR A 109 -27.97 10.21 7.71
N GLN A 110 -27.62 11.49 7.92
CA GLN A 110 -26.25 11.97 7.75
C GLN A 110 -25.27 11.32 8.73
N ALA A 111 -25.69 11.13 9.98
CA ALA A 111 -24.89 10.43 10.98
C ALA A 111 -24.66 8.95 10.62
N GLU A 112 -25.68 8.25 10.11
CA GLU A 112 -25.59 6.87 9.65
C GLU A 112 -24.66 6.73 8.43
N MET A 113 -24.76 7.64 7.46
CA MET A 113 -23.84 7.69 6.32
C MET A 113 -22.39 7.88 6.78
N SER A 114 -22.15 8.78 7.74
CA SER A 114 -20.83 9.03 8.33
C SER A 114 -20.28 7.80 9.04
N ARG A 115 -21.13 7.05 9.76
CA ARG A 115 -20.74 5.79 10.41
C ARG A 115 -20.36 4.74 9.35
N ASN A 116 -21.16 4.58 8.30
CA ASN A 116 -20.87 3.63 7.22
C ASN A 116 -19.54 3.96 6.50
N GLN A 117 -19.29 5.25 6.26
CA GLN A 117 -18.00 5.71 5.73
C GLN A 117 -16.84 5.38 6.69
N SER A 118 -17.06 5.49 8.00
CA SER A 118 -16.04 5.15 9.01
C SER A 118 -15.72 3.66 9.03
N ILE A 119 -16.72 2.79 8.83
CA ILE A 119 -16.51 1.34 8.68
C ILE A 119 -15.66 1.04 7.44
N TYR A 120 -16.00 1.63 6.32
CA TYR A 120 -15.21 1.48 5.09
C TYR A 120 -13.75 1.92 5.29
N ASN A 121 -13.55 3.09 5.90
CA ASN A 121 -12.21 3.61 6.18
C ASN A 121 -11.42 2.69 7.14
N PHE A 122 -12.08 2.09 8.12
CA PHE A 122 -11.45 1.12 9.02
C PHE A 122 -11.02 -0.15 8.27
N LEU A 123 -11.88 -0.72 7.43
CA LEU A 123 -11.56 -1.90 6.63
C LEU A 123 -10.40 -1.62 5.67
N THR A 124 -10.42 -0.47 5.01
CA THR A 124 -9.33 -0.05 4.12
C THR A 124 -8.01 0.13 4.88
N ALA A 125 -8.05 0.74 6.07
CA ALA A 125 -6.86 0.90 6.91
C ALA A 125 -6.32 -0.46 7.39
N LYS A 126 -7.20 -1.42 7.74
CA LYS A 126 -6.82 -2.79 8.10
C LYS A 126 -6.12 -3.49 6.95
N VAL A 127 -6.72 -3.50 5.75
CA VAL A 127 -6.11 -4.11 4.55
C VAL A 127 -4.76 -3.48 4.22
N SER A 128 -4.65 -2.16 4.38
CA SER A 128 -3.38 -1.45 4.17
C SER A 128 -2.30 -1.86 5.17
N LEU A 129 -2.67 -2.10 6.42
CA LEU A 129 -1.75 -2.60 7.44
C LEU A 129 -1.32 -4.04 7.12
N ASP A 130 -2.27 -4.92 6.79
CA ASP A 130 -2.01 -6.32 6.42
C ASP A 130 -1.09 -6.39 5.18
N LYS A 131 -1.29 -5.47 4.23
CA LYS A 131 -0.41 -5.32 3.06
C LYS A 131 1.03 -5.00 3.44
N VAL A 132 1.25 -4.07 4.34
CA VAL A 132 2.60 -3.66 4.75
C VAL A 132 3.28 -4.74 5.59
N LEU A 133 2.51 -5.51 6.35
CA LEU A 133 3.00 -6.64 7.15
C LEU A 133 3.24 -7.91 6.32
N GLY A 134 2.78 -7.96 5.07
CA GLY A 134 2.89 -9.13 4.22
C GLY A 134 1.92 -10.27 4.56
N ASN A 135 0.91 -10.00 5.39
CA ASN A 135 -0.11 -10.96 5.80
C ASN A 135 -1.25 -11.05 4.77
N PHE A 136 -0.93 -11.45 3.54
CA PHE A 136 -1.95 -11.80 2.57
C PHE A 136 -2.22 -13.30 2.64
N GLU A 137 -3.34 -13.68 3.23
CA GLU A 137 -3.98 -14.96 2.92
C GLU A 137 -4.80 -14.75 1.64
N PHE A 138 -4.39 -15.42 0.55
CA PHE A 138 -5.15 -15.51 -0.69
C PHE A 138 -6.19 -16.61 -0.58
#